data_4abd13126122d8d38ab1efce553fbee2
#
_entry.id   4abd13126122d8d38ab1efce553fbee2
#
_cell.length_a   1.000
_cell.length_b   1.000
_cell.length_c   1.000
_cell.angle_alpha   90.00
_cell.angle_beta   90.00
_cell.angle_gamma   90.00
#
_symmetry.space_group_name_H-M   'P 1'
#
loop_
_entity.id
_entity.type
_entity.pdbx_description
1 polymer ?
#
loop_
_entity_poly.entity_id
_entity_poly.type
_entity_poly.pdbx_seq_one_letter_code
_entity_poly.pdbx_strand_id
1 'polypeptide(L)' 'MKEFLERKGPMTDVELFDMVKATNEDVGFSEFNKTLMRMEIEGIIYVAERTKGKRRVELVEKPQS' A
#
# COMPACT_ATOMS: atom_id res chain seq x y z
N MET A 1 4.32 -6.66 -1.16
CA MET A 1 3.79 -5.31 -1.21
C MET A 1 4.53 -4.38 -0.25
N LYS A 2 4.76 -4.86 0.94
CA LYS A 2 5.47 -4.06 1.93
C LYS A 2 6.87 -3.70 1.46
N GLU A 3 7.49 -4.59 0.71
CA GLU A 3 8.83 -4.37 0.23
C GLU A 3 8.93 -3.18 -0.72
N PHE A 4 7.88 -2.96 -1.50
CA PHE A 4 7.88 -1.82 -2.41
C PHE A 4 7.95 -0.51 -1.63
N LEU A 5 7.21 -0.46 -0.54
CA LEU A 5 7.21 0.74 0.29
C LEU A 5 8.54 0.93 0.98
N GLU A 6 9.20 -0.15 1.34
CA GLU A 6 10.49 -0.03 1.98
C GLU A 6 11.55 0.50 1.03
N ARG A 7 11.44 0.12 -0.22
CA ARG A 7 12.44 0.55 -1.20
C ARG A 7 12.16 1.94 -1.73
N LYS A 8 10.90 2.21 -2.03
CA LYS A 8 10.56 3.46 -2.70
C LYS A 8 10.02 4.51 -1.75
N GLY A 9 9.59 4.09 -0.58
CA GLY A 9 8.99 5.03 0.34
C GLY A 9 7.52 5.23 0.05
N PRO A 10 6.96 6.32 0.56
CA PRO A 10 5.52 6.57 0.38
C PRO A 10 5.16 6.69 -1.09
N MET A 11 4.02 6.14 -1.44
CA MET A 11 3.53 6.20 -2.81
C MET A 11 2.02 6.13 -2.79
N THR A 12 1.41 6.51 -3.90
CA THR A 12 -0.05 6.45 -4.00
C THR A 12 -0.50 5.01 -4.18
N ASP A 13 -1.78 4.79 -3.90
CA ASP A 13 -2.33 3.46 -4.05
C ASP A 13 -2.28 3.01 -5.50
N VAL A 14 -2.43 3.95 -6.43
CA VAL A 14 -2.37 3.60 -7.84
C VAL A 14 -0.97 3.14 -8.22
N GLU A 15 0.04 3.86 -7.75
CA GLU A 15 1.41 3.48 -8.04
C GLU A 15 1.74 2.13 -7.44
N LEU A 16 1.29 1.93 -6.22
CA LEU A 16 1.56 0.66 -5.55
C LEU A 16 0.87 -0.49 -6.27
N PHE A 17 -0.36 -0.26 -6.70
CA PHE A 17 -1.10 -1.27 -7.44
C PHE A 17 -0.39 -1.62 -8.74
N ASP A 18 0.12 -0.62 -9.44
CA ASP A 18 0.83 -0.87 -10.67
C ASP A 18 2.05 -1.76 -10.44
N MET A 19 2.76 -1.51 -9.36
CA MET A 19 3.94 -2.30 -9.06
C MET A 19 3.59 -3.72 -8.69
N VAL A 20 2.52 -3.88 -7.91
CA VAL A 20 2.07 -5.21 -7.54
C VAL A 20 1.60 -5.97 -8.75
N LYS A 21 0.89 -5.30 -9.64
CA LYS A 21 0.38 -5.95 -10.82
C LYS A 21 1.51 -6.34 -11.78
N ALA A 22 2.55 -5.55 -11.81
CA ALA A 22 3.69 -5.89 -12.64
C ALA A 22 4.36 -7.17 -12.17
N THR A 23 4.29 -7.44 -10.87
CA THR A 23 4.88 -8.64 -10.31
C THR A 23 3.90 -9.82 -10.37
N ASN A 24 2.62 -9.53 -10.18
CA ASN A 24 1.60 -10.57 -10.13
C ASN A 24 0.41 -10.11 -10.96
N GLU A 25 0.34 -10.58 -12.19
CA GLU A 25 -0.67 -10.12 -13.12
C GLU A 25 -2.08 -10.56 -12.73
N ASP A 26 -2.18 -11.59 -11.92
CA ASP A 26 -3.47 -12.12 -11.56
C ASP A 26 -4.17 -11.32 -10.48
N VAL A 27 -3.47 -10.38 -9.87
CA VAL A 27 -4.08 -9.64 -8.79
C VAL A 27 -5.03 -8.59 -9.35
N GLY A 28 -6.25 -8.58 -8.83
CA GLY A 28 -7.22 -7.56 -9.18
C GLY A 28 -7.19 -6.42 -8.20
N PHE A 29 -7.78 -5.31 -8.60
CA PHE A 29 -7.81 -4.15 -7.74
C PHE A 29 -8.59 -4.44 -6.46
N SER A 30 -9.60 -5.25 -6.57
CA SER A 30 -10.40 -5.61 -5.40
C SER A 30 -9.57 -6.35 -4.37
N GLU A 31 -8.80 -7.32 -4.81
CA GLU A 31 -7.94 -8.05 -3.91
C GLU A 31 -6.82 -7.17 -3.35
N PHE A 32 -6.29 -6.31 -4.20
CA PHE A 32 -5.28 -5.38 -3.77
C PHE A 32 -5.82 -4.48 -2.65
N ASN A 33 -7.04 -4.02 -2.83
CA ASN A 33 -7.67 -3.14 -1.86
C ASN A 33 -7.87 -3.86 -0.52
N LYS A 34 -8.29 -5.11 -0.60
CA LYS A 34 -8.47 -5.89 0.62
C LYS A 34 -7.16 -6.06 1.36
N THR A 35 -6.09 -6.31 0.63
CA THR A 35 -4.79 -6.46 1.24
C THR A 35 -4.36 -5.16 1.90
N LEU A 36 -4.60 -4.04 1.23
CA LEU A 36 -4.26 -2.75 1.82
C LEU A 36 -5.01 -2.51 3.11
N MET A 37 -6.30 -2.79 3.09
CA MET A 37 -7.11 -2.58 4.29
C MET A 37 -6.63 -3.45 5.44
N ARG A 38 -6.26 -4.67 5.12
CA ARG A 38 -5.78 -5.57 6.15
C ARG A 38 -4.47 -5.06 6.74
N MET A 39 -3.58 -4.60 5.90
CA MET A 39 -2.30 -4.09 6.38
C MET A 39 -2.51 -2.83 7.21
N GLU A 40 -3.49 -2.03 6.85
CA GLU A 40 -3.79 -0.84 7.61
C GLU A 40 -4.34 -1.21 8.99
N ILE A 41 -5.22 -2.18 9.03
CA ILE A 41 -5.80 -2.63 10.28
C ILE A 41 -4.72 -3.19 11.20
N GLU A 42 -3.78 -3.91 10.62
CA GLU A 42 -2.69 -4.49 11.39
C GLU A 42 -1.63 -3.46 11.78
N GLY A 43 -1.75 -2.25 11.25
CA GLY A 43 -0.81 -1.22 11.62
C GLY A 43 0.49 -1.27 10.84
N ILE A 44 0.51 -1.97 9.74
CA ILE A 44 1.71 -2.06 8.92
C ILE A 44 1.86 -0.84 8.05
N ILE A 45 0.75 -0.31 7.55
CA ILE A 45 0.79 0.86 6.67
C ILE A 45 -0.19 1.89 7.18
N TYR A 46 0.02 3.11 6.73
CA TYR A 46 -0.87 4.23 7.00
C TYR A 46 -1.36 4.76 5.68
N VAL A 47 -2.66 4.89 5.54
CA VAL A 47 -3.27 5.37 4.32
C VAL A 47 -3.90 6.71 4.58
N ALA A 48 -3.45 7.72 3.83
CA ALA A 48 -3.96 9.07 3.99
C ALA A 48 -4.54 9.53 2.66
N GLU A 49 -5.72 10.13 2.73
CA GLU A 49 -6.32 10.73 1.54
C GLU A 49 -5.77 12.12 1.36
N ARG A 50 -5.10 12.32 0.23
CA ARG A 50 -4.48 13.62 -0.02
C ARG A 50 -5.22 14.41 -1.07
N THR A 51 -5.65 13.76 -2.13
CA THR A 51 -6.37 14.42 -3.19
C THR A 51 -7.50 13.54 -3.64
N LYS A 52 -8.31 14.08 -4.52
CA LYS A 52 -9.48 13.38 -4.96
C LYS A 52 -9.10 12.05 -5.60
N GLY A 53 -9.62 10.98 -5.05
CA GLY A 53 -9.44 9.67 -5.61
C GLY A 53 -8.06 9.08 -5.47
N LYS A 54 -7.16 9.77 -4.78
CA LYS A 54 -5.81 9.27 -4.59
C LYS A 54 -5.50 9.19 -3.11
N ARG A 55 -4.96 8.07 -2.71
CA ARG A 55 -4.58 7.86 -1.33
C ARG A 55 -3.10 7.60 -1.25
N ARG A 56 -2.48 8.19 -0.27
CA ARG A 56 -1.06 8.01 -0.06
C ARG A 56 -0.84 6.88 0.92
N VAL A 57 -0.04 5.93 0.53
CA VAL A 57 0.25 4.75 1.34
C VAL A 57 1.67 4.89 1.88
N GLU A 58 1.81 4.81 3.18
CA GLU A 58 3.11 4.92 3.84
C GLU A 58 3.31 3.73 4.74
N LEU A 59 4.55 3.31 4.82
CA LEU A 59 4.90 2.26 5.75
C LEU A 59 4.99 2.83 7.15
N VAL A 60 4.32 2.18 8.08
CA VAL A 60 4.35 2.61 9.47
C VAL A 60 5.56 2.00 10.14
N GLU A 61 6.43 2.87 10.61
CA GLU A 61 7.59 2.41 11.35
C GLU A 61 7.31 2.53 12.82
N LYS A 62 7.05 1.40 13.41
CA LYS A 62 6.81 1.38 14.83
C LYS A 62 8.02 0.80 15.53
N PRO A 63 8.50 1.47 16.55
CA PRO A 63 9.54 0.84 17.35
C PRO A 63 8.98 -0.41 17.97
N GLN A 64 9.74 -1.44 17.87
CA GLN A 64 9.37 -2.69 18.50
C GLN A 64 9.41 -2.52 20.00
N SER A 65 8.32 -2.68 20.62
CA SER A 65 8.33 -2.53 22.07
C SER A 65 8.27 -3.84 22.76
#